data_9f651693e4e54f770f189f46ae88b7f2
#
_entry.id   9f651693e4e54f770f189f46ae88b7f2
#
_cell.length_a   1.000
_cell.length_b   1.000
_cell.length_c   1.000
_cell.angle_alpha   90.00
_cell.angle_beta   90.00
_cell.angle_gamma   90.00
#
_symmetry.space_group_name_H-M   'P 1'
#
loop_
_entity.id
_entity.type
_entity.pdbx_description
1 polymer ?
#
loop_
_entity_poly.entity_id
_entity_poly.type
_entity_poly.pdbx_seq_one_letter_code
_entity_poly.pdbx_strand_id
1 'polypeptide(L)'
;MSEGGAGVPLILRQSEVAGLLDLRRAMAVLEQTFREQAAGQVRQVAPLRFMKRGMRMVVGGLEAQNKNGLRVSVTGGEALALLFEISSGKLLALMGHPFSNLRISATVGLAIEQFTSPKAKTVAMIGSGRLAFAALNPACALRPIERILVYSRTAENREKFARRARERLRVDVVAVESAAHAIEQADFVTVSTNSPVAALLGQWLRPGLAVFGIGRPNEFDDDVYLKANLVSVTSKTHELNYYDTKLDQPLIRLSQQRKLSWDGVVEFCDIVAKKVAVPDLPRNSIVFRDSQGGYGDLTLAAYAYEEAKRRGLGQEISIE
;
A
#
# COMPACT_ATOMS: atom_id res chain seq x y z
N MET A 1 29.18 4.94 -34.09
CA MET A 1 27.77 4.94 -33.68
C MET A 1 27.32 3.48 -33.73
N SER A 2 27.40 2.77 -32.61
CA SER A 2 26.92 1.40 -32.52
C SER A 2 25.40 1.43 -32.47
N GLU A 3 24.76 0.85 -33.47
CA GLU A 3 23.34 0.50 -33.42
C GLU A 3 23.15 -0.47 -32.26
N GLY A 4 22.84 0.07 -31.09
CA GLY A 4 22.35 -0.73 -29.99
C GLY A 4 21.04 -1.36 -30.40
N GLY A 5 21.07 -2.68 -30.63
CA GLY A 5 19.93 -3.46 -31.11
C GLY A 5 18.67 -3.09 -30.31
N ALA A 6 17.66 -2.58 -31.01
CA ALA A 6 16.39 -2.20 -30.46
C ALA A 6 15.77 -3.46 -29.85
N GLY A 7 15.78 -3.57 -28.52
CA GLY A 7 15.14 -4.69 -27.83
C GLY A 7 13.67 -4.76 -28.24
N VAL A 8 13.26 -5.92 -28.70
CA VAL A 8 11.86 -6.21 -29.05
C VAL A 8 11.05 -6.25 -27.76
N PRO A 9 9.83 -5.65 -27.69
CA PRO A 9 9.00 -5.70 -26.50
C PRO A 9 8.69 -7.12 -26.05
N LEU A 10 8.63 -7.34 -24.72
CA LEU A 10 8.26 -8.63 -24.14
C LEU A 10 6.77 -8.66 -23.79
N ILE A 11 6.10 -9.74 -24.19
CA ILE A 11 4.82 -10.13 -23.60
C ILE A 11 5.10 -11.11 -22.46
N LEU A 12 4.66 -10.72 -21.24
CA LEU A 12 4.83 -11.52 -20.03
C LEU A 12 3.46 -11.94 -19.48
N ARG A 13 3.21 -13.24 -19.41
CA ARG A 13 1.97 -13.77 -18.82
C ARG A 13 1.99 -13.56 -17.31
N GLN A 14 0.81 -13.42 -16.72
CA GLN A 14 0.68 -13.32 -15.27
C GLN A 14 1.34 -14.48 -14.52
N SER A 15 1.25 -15.70 -15.04
CA SER A 15 1.87 -16.90 -14.46
C SER A 15 3.40 -16.86 -14.49
N GLU A 16 3.99 -16.21 -15.49
CA GLU A 16 5.46 -16.07 -15.61
C GLU A 16 6.01 -15.06 -14.59
N VAL A 17 5.26 -13.99 -14.32
CA VAL A 17 5.75 -12.91 -13.44
C VAL A 17 5.33 -13.11 -11.97
N ALA A 18 4.28 -13.87 -11.69
CA ALA A 18 3.72 -14.01 -10.34
C ALA A 18 4.72 -14.56 -9.30
N GLY A 19 5.66 -15.40 -9.73
CA GLY A 19 6.69 -16.00 -8.87
C GLY A 19 8.02 -15.25 -8.83
N LEU A 20 8.14 -14.10 -9.50
CA LEU A 20 9.41 -13.36 -9.57
C LEU A 20 9.69 -12.50 -8.35
N LEU A 21 8.67 -12.22 -7.54
CA LEU A 21 8.75 -11.38 -6.35
C LEU A 21 8.07 -12.07 -5.16
N ASP A 22 8.79 -12.15 -4.07
CA ASP A 22 8.25 -12.38 -2.73
C ASP A 22 8.08 -11.07 -1.95
N LEU A 23 7.57 -11.13 -0.72
CA LEU A 23 7.35 -9.96 0.12
C LEU A 23 8.66 -9.21 0.42
N ARG A 24 9.73 -9.91 0.78
CA ARG A 24 11.01 -9.28 1.15
C ARG A 24 11.63 -8.55 -0.04
N ARG A 25 11.60 -9.17 -1.21
CA ARG A 25 12.08 -8.55 -2.45
C ARG A 25 11.23 -7.35 -2.84
N ALA A 26 9.91 -7.47 -2.75
CA ALA A 26 9.00 -6.37 -3.04
C ALA A 26 9.21 -5.18 -2.07
N MET A 27 9.46 -5.44 -0.78
CA MET A 27 9.81 -4.40 0.19
C MET A 27 11.12 -3.71 -0.20
N ALA A 28 12.19 -4.45 -0.50
CA ALA A 28 13.49 -3.87 -0.87
C ALA A 28 13.39 -2.98 -2.12
N VAL A 29 12.66 -3.44 -3.13
CA VAL A 29 12.45 -2.69 -4.39
C VAL A 29 11.62 -1.43 -4.15
N LEU A 30 10.55 -1.51 -3.34
CA LEU A 30 9.75 -0.33 -2.98
C LEU A 30 10.50 0.64 -2.07
N GLU A 31 11.32 0.15 -1.14
CA GLU A 31 12.16 1.00 -0.29
C GLU A 31 13.08 1.88 -1.12
N GLN A 32 13.73 1.28 -2.13
CA GLN A 32 14.55 2.05 -3.07
C GLN A 32 13.72 3.09 -3.82
N THR A 33 12.54 2.73 -4.31
CA THR A 33 11.66 3.68 -5.01
C THR A 33 11.15 4.80 -4.09
N PHE A 34 10.89 4.53 -2.81
CA PHE A 34 10.59 5.61 -1.86
C PHE A 34 11.77 6.57 -1.66
N ARG A 35 13.02 6.07 -1.64
CA ARG A 35 14.21 6.92 -1.62
C ARG A 35 14.34 7.77 -2.88
N GLU A 36 14.08 7.20 -4.05
CA GLU A 36 14.04 7.89 -5.34
C GLU A 36 12.92 8.94 -5.37
N GLN A 37 11.75 8.63 -4.81
CA GLN A 37 10.64 9.59 -4.67
C GLN A 37 11.04 10.78 -3.79
N ALA A 38 11.66 10.52 -2.65
CA ALA A 38 12.16 11.58 -1.77
C ALA A 38 13.25 12.45 -2.45
N ALA A 39 13.96 11.91 -3.43
CA ALA A 39 14.92 12.63 -4.27
C ALA A 39 14.27 13.35 -5.48
N GLY A 40 12.94 13.27 -5.64
CA GLY A 40 12.22 13.90 -6.74
C GLY A 40 12.32 13.16 -8.08
N GLN A 41 12.76 11.90 -8.07
CA GLN A 41 13.01 11.07 -9.26
C GLN A 41 11.83 10.13 -9.61
N VAL A 42 10.71 10.27 -8.92
CA VAL A 42 9.48 9.52 -9.20
C VAL A 42 8.38 10.50 -9.59
N ARG A 43 7.76 10.24 -10.73
CA ARG A 43 6.59 10.99 -11.21
C ARG A 43 5.33 10.18 -10.96
N GLN A 44 4.33 10.85 -10.42
CA GLN A 44 3.03 10.23 -10.14
C GLN A 44 1.90 11.22 -10.40
N VAL A 45 0.78 10.66 -10.82
CA VAL A 45 -0.50 11.35 -10.88
C VAL A 45 -1.53 10.54 -10.12
N ALA A 46 -2.61 11.19 -9.68
CA ALA A 46 -3.70 10.47 -9.04
C ALA A 46 -4.31 9.44 -10.00
N PRO A 47 -4.72 8.26 -9.52
CA PRO A 47 -5.32 7.24 -10.35
C PRO A 47 -6.59 7.74 -11.04
N LEU A 48 -6.69 7.52 -12.34
CA LEU A 48 -7.93 7.71 -13.07
C LEU A 48 -8.87 6.54 -12.84
N ARG A 49 -10.15 6.81 -12.60
CA ARG A 49 -11.16 5.79 -12.46
C ARG A 49 -12.41 6.19 -13.25
N PHE A 50 -12.79 5.33 -14.19
CA PHE A 50 -13.99 5.50 -14.99
C PHE A 50 -15.10 4.59 -14.45
N MET A 51 -16.19 5.17 -13.98
CA MET A 51 -17.37 4.49 -13.45
C MET A 51 -17.14 3.64 -12.17
N LYS A 52 -18.20 3.33 -11.44
CA LYS A 52 -18.15 2.61 -10.15
C LYS A 52 -17.57 1.19 -10.26
N ARG A 53 -17.74 0.52 -11.41
CA ARG A 53 -17.21 -0.81 -11.74
C ARG A 53 -16.36 -0.81 -13.00
N GLY A 54 -15.84 0.35 -13.36
CA GLY A 54 -15.15 0.52 -14.61
C GLY A 54 -13.64 0.33 -14.49
N MET A 55 -12.96 0.89 -15.48
CA MET A 55 -11.52 0.86 -15.60
C MET A 55 -10.86 1.76 -14.56
N ARG A 56 -9.78 1.27 -13.98
CA ARG A 56 -8.82 2.05 -13.20
C ARG A 56 -7.49 2.09 -13.94
N MET A 57 -6.96 3.28 -14.11
CA MET A 57 -5.64 3.50 -14.70
C MET A 57 -4.74 4.21 -13.70
N VAL A 58 -3.53 3.74 -13.61
CA VAL A 58 -2.46 4.28 -12.77
C VAL A 58 -1.28 4.54 -13.67
N VAL A 59 -0.75 5.75 -13.63
CA VAL A 59 0.39 6.18 -14.46
C VAL A 59 1.51 6.65 -13.54
N GLY A 60 2.75 6.45 -13.93
CA GLY A 60 3.91 6.93 -13.20
C GLY A 60 5.20 6.83 -14.01
N GLY A 61 6.23 7.49 -13.49
CA GLY A 61 7.57 7.45 -14.03
C GLY A 61 8.60 7.20 -12.95
N LEU A 62 9.58 6.37 -13.27
CA LEU A 62 10.72 5.97 -12.45
C LEU A 62 11.97 6.51 -13.16
N GLU A 63 12.26 7.80 -12.99
CA GLU A 63 13.31 8.51 -13.75
C GLU A 63 14.69 7.90 -13.53
N ALA A 64 15.02 7.53 -12.28
CA ALA A 64 16.28 6.87 -11.95
C ALA A 64 16.47 5.51 -12.65
N GLN A 65 15.37 4.86 -13.02
CA GLN A 65 15.37 3.57 -13.71
C GLN A 65 15.16 3.70 -15.21
N ASN A 66 15.06 4.94 -15.74
CA ASN A 66 14.74 5.22 -17.14
C ASN A 66 13.45 4.53 -17.63
N LYS A 67 12.43 4.42 -16.74
CA LYS A 67 11.17 3.72 -17.04
C LYS A 67 9.96 4.56 -16.70
N ASN A 68 8.97 4.54 -17.56
CA ASN A 68 7.63 5.02 -17.27
C ASN A 68 6.60 3.97 -17.71
N GLY A 69 5.35 4.20 -17.35
CA GLY A 69 4.32 3.27 -17.77
C GLY A 69 2.98 3.49 -17.10
N LEU A 70 2.14 2.53 -17.34
CA LEU A 70 0.81 2.50 -16.76
C LEU A 70 0.41 1.09 -16.35
N ARG A 71 -0.44 1.03 -15.32
CA ARG A 71 -1.19 -0.16 -14.99
C ARG A 71 -2.67 0.12 -15.22
N VAL A 72 -3.31 -0.72 -15.99
CA VAL A 72 -4.76 -0.68 -16.20
C VAL A 72 -5.42 -1.92 -15.60
N SER A 73 -6.60 -1.76 -15.02
CA SER A 73 -7.40 -2.88 -14.52
C SER A 73 -8.87 -2.56 -14.60
N VAL A 74 -9.68 -3.59 -14.75
CA VAL A 74 -11.14 -3.51 -14.63
C VAL A 74 -11.57 -4.12 -13.31
N THR A 75 -12.51 -3.50 -12.63
CA THR A 75 -12.99 -3.99 -11.33
C THR A 75 -13.58 -5.40 -11.44
N GLY A 76 -12.95 -6.37 -10.79
CA GLY A 76 -13.32 -7.79 -10.84
C GLY A 76 -12.76 -8.55 -12.04
N GLY A 77 -11.96 -7.89 -12.88
CA GLY A 77 -11.29 -8.49 -14.04
C GLY A 77 -9.76 -8.46 -13.89
N GLU A 78 -9.11 -8.55 -15.01
CA GLU A 78 -7.66 -8.62 -15.12
C GLU A 78 -7.00 -7.24 -14.92
N ALA A 79 -5.71 -7.27 -14.65
CA ALA A 79 -4.84 -6.09 -14.62
C ALA A 79 -3.64 -6.33 -15.53
N LEU A 80 -3.30 -5.30 -16.31
CA LEU A 80 -2.16 -5.27 -17.20
C LEU A 80 -1.24 -4.10 -16.83
N ALA A 81 0.05 -4.26 -17.08
CA ALA A 81 1.01 -3.17 -17.03
C ALA A 81 1.72 -3.04 -18.37
N LEU A 82 1.92 -1.78 -18.80
CA LEU A 82 2.79 -1.42 -19.91
C LEU A 82 3.98 -0.64 -19.37
N LEU A 83 5.16 -1.01 -19.82
CA LEU A 83 6.40 -0.31 -19.48
C LEU A 83 7.05 0.23 -20.74
N PHE A 84 7.53 1.47 -20.67
CA PHE A 84 8.26 2.14 -21.72
C PHE A 84 9.61 2.63 -21.17
N GLU A 85 10.59 2.69 -22.03
CA GLU A 85 11.86 3.37 -21.77
C GLU A 85 11.68 4.89 -21.97
N ILE A 86 12.08 5.69 -21.00
CA ILE A 86 11.91 7.16 -21.07
C ILE A 86 12.75 7.76 -22.18
N SER A 87 14.03 7.36 -22.26
CA SER A 87 15.00 7.99 -23.19
C SER A 87 14.70 7.75 -24.67
N SER A 88 14.13 6.59 -25.01
CA SER A 88 13.83 6.22 -26.40
C SER A 88 12.35 6.26 -26.75
N GLY A 89 11.46 6.27 -25.75
CA GLY A 89 10.01 6.12 -25.93
C GLY A 89 9.57 4.71 -26.33
N LYS A 90 10.49 3.74 -26.37
CA LYS A 90 10.19 2.36 -26.80
C LYS A 90 9.36 1.61 -25.75
N LEU A 91 8.40 0.81 -26.22
CA LEU A 91 7.73 -0.18 -25.39
C LEU A 91 8.74 -1.25 -24.97
N LEU A 92 8.83 -1.50 -23.67
CA LEU A 92 9.68 -2.55 -23.09
C LEU A 92 8.89 -3.83 -22.84
N ALA A 93 7.69 -3.71 -22.29
CA ALA A 93 6.86 -4.87 -21.99
C ALA A 93 5.38 -4.55 -21.91
N LEU A 94 4.57 -5.53 -22.28
CA LEU A 94 3.17 -5.70 -21.89
C LEU A 94 3.08 -6.93 -21.00
N MET A 95 2.57 -6.77 -19.76
CA MET A 95 2.53 -7.88 -18.81
C MET A 95 1.21 -7.98 -18.06
N GLY A 96 0.80 -9.21 -17.72
CA GLY A 96 -0.19 -9.45 -16.68
C GLY A 96 0.32 -8.91 -15.34
N HIS A 97 -0.55 -8.28 -14.53
CA HIS A 97 -0.12 -7.60 -13.29
C HIS A 97 -0.73 -8.24 -12.03
N PRO A 98 -0.06 -9.24 -11.41
CA PRO A 98 -0.55 -9.91 -10.21
C PRO A 98 -0.19 -9.18 -8.90
N PHE A 99 0.52 -8.05 -8.97
CA PHE A 99 1.27 -7.51 -7.84
C PHE A 99 0.48 -6.58 -6.90
N SER A 100 -0.78 -6.25 -7.19
CA SER A 100 -1.52 -5.24 -6.40
C SER A 100 -1.58 -5.54 -4.89
N ASN A 101 -1.83 -6.80 -4.50
CA ASN A 101 -1.83 -7.18 -3.08
C ASN A 101 -0.41 -7.23 -2.51
N LEU A 102 0.56 -7.68 -3.30
CA LEU A 102 1.98 -7.72 -2.89
C LEU A 102 2.52 -6.30 -2.68
N ARG A 103 2.16 -5.35 -3.56
CA ARG A 103 2.52 -3.94 -3.41
C ARG A 103 1.98 -3.37 -2.09
N ILE A 104 0.70 -3.63 -1.76
CA ILE A 104 0.11 -3.19 -0.49
C ILE A 104 0.86 -3.84 0.69
N SER A 105 1.08 -5.15 0.63
CA SER A 105 1.81 -5.87 1.68
C SER A 105 3.21 -5.30 1.89
N ALA A 106 3.93 -5.01 0.82
CA ALA A 106 5.28 -4.47 0.91
C ALA A 106 5.31 -3.03 1.47
N THR A 107 4.38 -2.16 1.03
CA THR A 107 4.23 -0.82 1.58
C THR A 107 3.88 -0.83 3.07
N VAL A 108 2.92 -1.65 3.46
CA VAL A 108 2.53 -1.82 4.87
C VAL A 108 3.67 -2.45 5.66
N GLY A 109 4.41 -3.39 5.08
CA GLY A 109 5.59 -3.98 5.70
C GLY A 109 6.66 -2.94 6.03
N LEU A 110 7.00 -2.08 5.09
CA LEU A 110 7.93 -0.97 5.32
C LEU A 110 7.41 -0.02 6.42
N ALA A 111 6.12 0.27 6.43
CA ALA A 111 5.53 1.11 7.48
C ALA A 111 5.54 0.41 8.85
N ILE A 112 5.30 -0.90 8.92
CA ILE A 112 5.43 -1.69 10.16
C ILE A 112 6.87 -1.63 10.68
N GLU A 113 7.88 -1.74 9.82
CA GLU A 113 9.29 -1.62 10.24
C GLU A 113 9.59 -0.27 10.86
N GLN A 114 9.04 0.83 10.32
CA GLN A 114 9.27 2.19 10.80
C GLN A 114 8.47 2.52 12.07
N PHE A 115 7.25 2.02 12.20
CA PHE A 115 6.25 2.54 13.14
C PHE A 115 5.81 1.56 14.23
N THR A 116 6.40 0.38 14.33
CA THR A 116 6.03 -0.57 15.38
C THR A 116 7.24 -1.13 16.11
N SER A 117 7.04 -1.51 17.37
CA SER A 117 8.08 -2.19 18.14
C SER A 117 8.51 -3.49 17.46
N PRO A 118 9.82 -3.80 17.36
CA PRO A 118 10.28 -5.12 16.93
C PRO A 118 9.75 -6.29 17.77
N LYS A 119 9.29 -6.00 18.99
CA LYS A 119 8.74 -6.96 19.95
C LYS A 119 7.22 -7.04 19.93
N ALA A 120 6.55 -6.38 18.97
CA ALA A 120 5.09 -6.40 18.87
C ALA A 120 4.59 -7.84 18.66
N LYS A 121 3.60 -8.23 19.46
CA LYS A 121 3.03 -9.59 19.50
C LYS A 121 1.56 -9.65 19.15
N THR A 122 0.85 -8.56 19.35
CA THR A 122 -0.61 -8.50 19.12
C THR A 122 -0.95 -7.42 18.08
N VAL A 123 -1.70 -7.81 17.06
CA VAL A 123 -2.22 -6.88 16.06
C VAL A 123 -3.74 -6.89 16.03
N ALA A 124 -4.37 -5.72 16.01
CA ALA A 124 -5.79 -5.60 15.71
C ALA A 124 -6.00 -5.43 14.20
N MET A 125 -6.90 -6.24 13.64
CA MET A 125 -7.37 -6.12 12.26
C MET A 125 -8.81 -5.64 12.25
N ILE A 126 -9.03 -4.40 11.85
CA ILE A 126 -10.36 -3.82 11.72
C ILE A 126 -10.80 -3.91 10.24
N GLY A 127 -11.67 -4.87 9.99
CA GLY A 127 -12.14 -5.27 8.67
C GLY A 127 -11.72 -6.69 8.31
N SER A 128 -12.59 -7.42 7.63
CA SER A 128 -12.39 -8.81 7.21
C SER A 128 -12.45 -8.98 5.69
N GLY A 129 -12.15 -7.88 4.98
CA GLY A 129 -12.26 -7.79 3.53
C GLY A 129 -11.06 -8.37 2.77
N ARG A 130 -11.08 -8.16 1.46
CA ARG A 130 -10.08 -8.68 0.52
C ARG A 130 -8.63 -8.25 0.85
N LEU A 131 -8.44 -7.05 1.38
CA LEU A 131 -7.12 -6.50 1.66
C LEU A 131 -6.60 -6.84 3.08
N ALA A 132 -7.39 -7.47 3.94
CA ALA A 132 -6.98 -7.78 5.31
C ALA A 132 -5.70 -8.64 5.34
N PHE A 133 -5.59 -9.65 4.47
CA PHE A 133 -4.37 -10.44 4.36
C PHE A 133 -3.17 -9.64 3.84
N ALA A 134 -3.39 -8.61 3.04
CA ALA A 134 -2.30 -7.77 2.57
C ALA A 134 -1.66 -6.97 3.71
N ALA A 135 -2.40 -6.69 4.80
CA ALA A 135 -1.87 -6.09 6.01
C ALA A 135 -1.29 -7.12 6.99
N LEU A 136 -1.95 -8.27 7.16
CA LEU A 136 -1.55 -9.26 8.15
C LEU A 136 -0.32 -10.09 7.72
N ASN A 137 -0.16 -10.38 6.42
CA ASN A 137 1.01 -11.10 5.95
C ASN A 137 2.34 -10.41 6.34
N PRO A 138 2.54 -9.11 6.08
CA PRO A 138 3.76 -8.44 6.50
C PRO A 138 3.87 -8.32 8.03
N ALA A 139 2.77 -8.15 8.75
CA ALA A 139 2.79 -8.14 10.21
C ALA A 139 3.40 -9.42 10.78
N CYS A 140 2.90 -10.58 10.36
CA CYS A 140 3.40 -11.89 10.79
C CYS A 140 4.81 -12.22 10.26
N ALA A 141 5.20 -11.66 9.11
CA ALA A 141 6.53 -11.90 8.54
C ALA A 141 7.64 -11.07 9.22
N LEU A 142 7.30 -9.91 9.79
CA LEU A 142 8.26 -8.92 10.30
C LEU A 142 8.26 -8.79 11.82
N ARG A 143 7.22 -9.24 12.49
CA ARG A 143 7.06 -9.17 13.94
C ARG A 143 6.72 -10.56 14.51
N PRO A 144 7.09 -10.86 15.75
CA PRO A 144 6.76 -12.11 16.42
C PRO A 144 5.28 -12.13 16.84
N ILE A 145 4.38 -12.02 15.88
CA ILE A 145 2.94 -11.95 16.15
C ILE A 145 2.46 -13.29 16.71
N GLU A 146 1.94 -13.25 17.92
CA GLU A 146 1.36 -14.39 18.62
C GLU A 146 -0.17 -14.37 18.54
N ARG A 147 -0.76 -13.16 18.45
CA ARG A 147 -2.21 -12.97 18.45
C ARG A 147 -2.69 -11.92 17.46
N ILE A 148 -3.81 -12.21 16.79
CA ILE A 148 -4.53 -11.29 15.93
C ILE A 148 -5.96 -11.17 16.43
N LEU A 149 -6.40 -9.94 16.73
CA LEU A 149 -7.76 -9.62 17.12
C LEU A 149 -8.51 -9.06 15.94
N VAL A 150 -9.52 -9.76 15.44
CA VAL A 150 -10.25 -9.37 14.23
C VAL A 150 -11.62 -8.83 14.60
N TYR A 151 -11.90 -7.62 14.18
CA TYR A 151 -13.24 -7.05 14.23
C TYR A 151 -13.77 -6.72 12.82
N SER A 152 -15.01 -7.05 12.58
CA SER A 152 -15.84 -6.48 11.51
C SER A 152 -17.30 -6.45 11.95
N ARG A 153 -18.11 -5.57 11.34
CA ARG A 153 -19.51 -5.36 11.73
C ARG A 153 -20.36 -6.62 11.71
N THR A 154 -20.14 -7.49 10.71
CA THR A 154 -20.89 -8.75 10.55
C THR A 154 -20.15 -9.87 11.29
N ALA A 155 -20.82 -10.48 12.27
CA ALA A 155 -20.25 -11.57 13.07
C ALA A 155 -19.78 -12.74 12.20
N GLU A 156 -20.62 -13.19 11.26
CA GLU A 156 -20.30 -14.28 10.34
C GLU A 156 -19.02 -14.00 9.54
N ASN A 157 -18.85 -12.77 9.04
CA ASN A 157 -17.67 -12.40 8.25
C ASN A 157 -16.40 -12.40 9.08
N ARG A 158 -16.44 -11.89 10.33
CA ARG A 158 -15.26 -11.88 11.20
C ARG A 158 -14.87 -13.29 11.64
N GLU A 159 -15.85 -14.15 11.95
CA GLU A 159 -15.60 -15.54 12.30
C GLU A 159 -15.02 -16.35 11.12
N LYS A 160 -15.64 -16.21 9.95
CA LYS A 160 -15.15 -16.86 8.72
C LYS A 160 -13.72 -16.42 8.39
N PHE A 161 -13.45 -15.12 8.53
CA PHE A 161 -12.10 -14.58 8.32
C PHE A 161 -11.11 -15.12 9.36
N ALA A 162 -11.47 -15.13 10.65
CA ALA A 162 -10.61 -15.63 11.72
C ALA A 162 -10.22 -17.10 11.52
N ARG A 163 -11.15 -17.97 11.13
CA ARG A 163 -10.85 -19.36 10.77
C ARG A 163 -9.82 -19.46 9.65
N ARG A 164 -10.05 -18.77 8.54
CA ARG A 164 -9.13 -18.75 7.39
C ARG A 164 -7.76 -18.16 7.75
N ALA A 165 -7.74 -17.17 8.61
CA ALA A 165 -6.49 -16.52 9.03
C ALA A 165 -5.66 -17.43 9.94
N ARG A 166 -6.29 -18.18 10.88
CA ARG A 166 -5.59 -19.20 11.69
C ARG A 166 -4.90 -20.25 10.81
N GLU A 167 -5.63 -20.79 9.84
CA GLU A 167 -5.10 -21.80 8.92
C GLU A 167 -3.92 -21.28 8.09
N ARG A 168 -4.04 -20.05 7.59
CA ARG A 168 -3.06 -19.47 6.68
C ARG A 168 -1.83 -18.90 7.37
N LEU A 169 -2.02 -18.20 8.49
CA LEU A 169 -0.96 -17.46 9.18
C LEU A 169 -0.32 -18.27 10.32
N ARG A 170 -0.99 -19.34 10.79
CA ARG A 170 -0.54 -20.22 11.88
C ARG A 170 -0.26 -19.48 13.18
N VAL A 171 -1.08 -18.47 13.49
CA VAL A 171 -1.09 -17.69 14.73
C VAL A 171 -2.46 -17.75 15.40
N ASP A 172 -2.56 -17.40 16.66
CA ASP A 172 -3.85 -17.27 17.34
C ASP A 172 -4.64 -16.10 16.72
N VAL A 173 -5.81 -16.38 16.15
CA VAL A 173 -6.68 -15.36 15.54
C VAL A 173 -8.04 -15.43 16.19
N VAL A 174 -8.41 -14.38 16.89
CA VAL A 174 -9.66 -14.29 17.64
C VAL A 174 -10.59 -13.27 17.01
N ALA A 175 -11.81 -13.70 16.68
CA ALA A 175 -12.88 -12.79 16.31
C ALA A 175 -13.43 -12.13 17.57
N VAL A 176 -13.47 -10.80 17.60
CA VAL A 176 -13.94 -10.04 18.77
C VAL A 176 -15.19 -9.22 18.40
N GLU A 177 -15.99 -8.90 19.41
CA GLU A 177 -17.28 -8.24 19.22
C GLU A 177 -17.19 -6.71 19.10
N SER A 178 -16.05 -6.13 19.47
CA SER A 178 -15.85 -4.67 19.52
C SER A 178 -14.49 -4.29 18.92
N ALA A 179 -14.49 -3.23 18.09
CA ALA A 179 -13.26 -2.61 17.62
C ALA A 179 -12.44 -2.03 18.78
N ALA A 180 -13.09 -1.39 19.75
CA ALA A 180 -12.44 -0.84 20.92
C ALA A 180 -11.64 -1.89 21.67
N HIS A 181 -12.26 -3.05 21.94
CA HIS A 181 -11.62 -4.16 22.62
C HIS A 181 -10.40 -4.71 21.85
N ALA A 182 -10.52 -4.84 20.52
CA ALA A 182 -9.37 -5.25 19.70
C ALA A 182 -8.21 -4.26 19.81
N ILE A 183 -8.52 -2.95 19.73
CA ILE A 183 -7.52 -1.88 19.70
C ILE A 183 -6.84 -1.72 21.06
N GLU A 184 -7.59 -1.85 22.15
CA GLU A 184 -7.07 -1.75 23.51
C GLU A 184 -5.94 -2.77 23.81
N GLN A 185 -6.07 -3.97 23.27
CA GLN A 185 -5.13 -5.08 23.51
C GLN A 185 -3.99 -5.17 22.47
N ALA A 186 -4.02 -4.36 21.42
CA ALA A 186 -3.09 -4.47 20.31
C ALA A 186 -1.82 -3.64 20.51
N ASP A 187 -0.69 -4.11 20.03
CA ASP A 187 0.54 -3.34 19.91
C ASP A 187 0.47 -2.36 18.73
N PHE A 188 -0.28 -2.71 17.69
CA PHE A 188 -0.61 -1.82 16.58
C PHE A 188 -1.90 -2.27 15.88
N VAL A 189 -2.46 -1.40 15.06
CA VAL A 189 -3.77 -1.60 14.42
C VAL A 189 -3.67 -1.45 12.91
N THR A 190 -4.26 -2.39 12.18
CA THR A 190 -4.46 -2.26 10.74
C THR A 190 -5.95 -2.13 10.43
N VAL A 191 -6.30 -1.19 9.57
CA VAL A 191 -7.69 -0.90 9.18
C VAL A 191 -7.85 -1.07 7.69
N SER A 192 -8.80 -1.90 7.28
CA SER A 192 -9.16 -2.09 5.87
C SER A 192 -10.64 -2.40 5.76
N THR A 193 -11.44 -1.38 5.51
CA THR A 193 -12.89 -1.51 5.50
C THR A 193 -13.55 -0.74 4.36
N ASN A 194 -14.74 -1.20 3.97
CA ASN A 194 -15.64 -0.47 3.08
C ASN A 194 -16.76 0.24 3.87
N SER A 195 -16.58 0.44 5.18
CA SER A 195 -17.57 1.14 6.01
C SER A 195 -17.87 2.53 5.46
N PRO A 196 -19.12 2.96 5.43
CA PRO A 196 -19.46 4.34 5.09
C PRO A 196 -19.13 5.34 6.21
N VAL A 197 -18.87 4.85 7.42
CA VAL A 197 -18.49 5.63 8.60
C VAL A 197 -17.13 5.19 9.11
N ALA A 198 -16.49 6.04 9.91
CA ALA A 198 -15.20 5.77 10.52
C ALA A 198 -15.22 4.43 11.29
N ALA A 199 -14.18 3.65 11.11
CA ALA A 199 -14.01 2.35 11.74
C ALA A 199 -13.02 2.37 12.91
N LEU A 200 -12.20 3.41 13.00
CA LEU A 200 -11.32 3.70 14.11
C LEU A 200 -11.59 5.13 14.60
N LEU A 201 -11.82 5.28 15.91
CA LEU A 201 -12.17 6.54 16.55
C LEU A 201 -11.00 7.06 17.40
N GLY A 202 -10.80 8.38 17.40
CA GLY A 202 -9.72 9.03 18.13
C GLY A 202 -9.75 8.85 19.65
N GLN A 203 -10.87 8.45 20.21
CA GLN A 203 -10.95 8.08 21.63
C GLN A 203 -10.20 6.78 21.97
N TRP A 204 -9.88 5.95 20.95
CA TRP A 204 -9.13 4.70 21.12
C TRP A 204 -7.63 4.89 20.83
N LEU A 205 -7.24 6.06 20.30
CA LEU A 205 -5.84 6.38 20.06
C LEU A 205 -5.15 6.68 21.39
N ARG A 206 -3.98 6.07 21.58
CA ARG A 206 -3.18 6.22 22.81
C ARG A 206 -1.70 6.32 22.46
N PRO A 207 -0.87 6.85 23.37
CA PRO A 207 0.58 6.79 23.22
C PRO A 207 1.06 5.35 22.98
N GLY A 208 2.05 5.20 22.13
CA GLY A 208 2.60 3.89 21.74
C GLY A 208 1.79 3.15 20.68
N LEU A 209 0.68 3.69 20.20
CA LEU A 209 -0.14 3.02 19.21
C LEU A 209 0.15 3.57 17.79
N ALA A 210 0.52 2.66 16.89
CA ALA A 210 0.55 2.93 15.46
C ALA A 210 -0.71 2.37 14.79
N VAL A 211 -1.37 3.17 13.93
CA VAL A 211 -2.54 2.75 13.18
C VAL A 211 -2.31 2.90 11.69
N PHE A 212 -2.68 1.87 10.93
CA PHE A 212 -2.44 1.76 9.50
C PHE A 212 -3.75 1.68 8.74
N GLY A 213 -4.11 2.73 7.99
CA GLY A 213 -5.25 2.75 7.10
C GLY A 213 -4.84 2.36 5.68
N ILE A 214 -5.45 1.31 5.15
CA ILE A 214 -5.12 0.79 3.81
C ILE A 214 -6.31 0.72 2.87
N GLY A 215 -7.44 1.21 3.31
CA GLY A 215 -8.70 1.19 2.55
C GLY A 215 -9.14 2.57 2.11
N ARG A 216 -10.27 3.02 2.62
CA ARG A 216 -10.90 4.28 2.24
C ARG A 216 -10.40 5.45 3.08
N PRO A 217 -10.48 6.71 2.58
CA PRO A 217 -10.04 7.88 3.33
C PRO A 217 -10.84 8.13 4.63
N ASN A 218 -12.08 7.66 4.70
CA ASN A 218 -12.97 7.79 5.86
C ASN A 218 -12.84 6.65 6.88
N GLU A 219 -11.76 5.87 6.88
CA GLU A 219 -11.55 4.81 7.87
C GLU A 219 -11.35 5.35 9.29
N PHE A 220 -10.86 6.58 9.41
CA PHE A 220 -10.56 7.27 10.66
C PHE A 220 -11.46 8.49 10.83
N ASP A 221 -11.87 8.77 12.05
CA ASP A 221 -12.55 10.02 12.39
C ASP A 221 -11.56 11.20 12.50
N ASP A 222 -12.08 12.39 12.71
CA ASP A 222 -11.31 13.63 12.83
C ASP A 222 -10.29 13.56 13.97
N ASP A 223 -10.72 13.05 15.10
CA ASP A 223 -9.93 13.01 16.33
C ASP A 223 -8.69 12.11 16.19
N VAL A 224 -8.72 11.09 15.33
CA VAL A 224 -7.53 10.28 15.03
C VAL A 224 -6.42 11.15 14.46
N TYR A 225 -6.74 12.00 13.50
CA TYR A 225 -5.76 12.88 12.88
C TYR A 225 -5.33 14.04 13.78
N LEU A 226 -6.28 14.59 14.58
CA LEU A 226 -6.00 15.71 15.47
C LEU A 226 -5.16 15.32 16.69
N LYS A 227 -5.26 14.08 17.15
CA LYS A 227 -4.53 13.57 18.33
C LYS A 227 -3.23 12.87 17.98
N ALA A 228 -3.02 12.49 16.71
CA ALA A 228 -1.80 11.82 16.27
C ALA A 228 -0.57 12.75 16.39
N ASN A 229 0.53 12.21 16.91
CA ASN A 229 1.81 12.93 16.95
C ASN A 229 2.51 12.95 15.60
N LEU A 230 2.23 11.95 14.76
CA LEU A 230 2.70 11.88 13.38
C LEU A 230 1.58 11.36 12.49
N VAL A 231 1.28 12.09 11.42
CA VAL A 231 0.44 11.64 10.32
C VAL A 231 1.30 11.48 9.08
N SER A 232 1.39 10.26 8.57
CA SER A 232 2.16 9.93 7.36
C SER A 232 1.27 9.31 6.29
N VAL A 233 1.48 9.71 5.04
CA VAL A 233 0.77 9.21 3.88
C VAL A 233 1.76 8.75 2.81
N THR A 234 1.43 7.75 2.01
CA THR A 234 2.31 7.33 0.90
C THR A 234 2.34 8.35 -0.24
N SER A 235 1.30 9.18 -0.38
CA SER A 235 1.24 10.23 -1.40
C SER A 235 0.23 11.31 -1.04
N LYS A 236 0.71 12.52 -0.80
CA LYS A 236 -0.13 13.71 -0.65
C LYS A 236 -0.97 13.99 -1.89
N THR A 237 -0.39 13.81 -3.07
CA THR A 237 -1.10 13.97 -4.36
C THR A 237 -2.31 13.06 -4.45
N HIS A 238 -2.20 11.81 -4.00
CA HIS A 238 -3.32 10.86 -4.03
C HIS A 238 -4.38 11.16 -2.98
N GLU A 239 -4.00 11.60 -1.79
CA GLU A 239 -4.98 12.04 -0.78
C GLU A 239 -5.81 13.23 -1.29
N LEU A 240 -5.16 14.24 -1.88
CA LEU A 240 -5.83 15.42 -2.43
C LEU A 240 -6.76 15.12 -3.62
N ASN A 241 -6.46 14.08 -4.38
CA ASN A 241 -7.16 13.74 -5.63
C ASN A 241 -7.86 12.38 -5.54
N TYR A 242 -8.42 12.04 -4.39
CA TYR A 242 -9.14 10.78 -4.24
C TYR A 242 -10.36 10.75 -5.15
N TYR A 243 -10.51 9.67 -5.92
CA TYR A 243 -11.49 9.55 -7.01
C TYR A 243 -12.96 9.58 -6.58
N ASP A 244 -13.27 9.19 -5.35
CA ASP A 244 -14.66 9.16 -4.85
C ASP A 244 -14.92 10.40 -3.99
N THR A 245 -15.32 11.46 -4.66
CA THR A 245 -15.61 12.76 -4.02
C THR A 245 -16.83 12.75 -3.13
N LYS A 246 -17.62 11.67 -3.12
CA LYS A 246 -18.78 11.49 -2.24
C LYS A 246 -18.40 10.95 -0.86
N LEU A 247 -17.21 10.36 -0.74
CA LEU A 247 -16.71 9.93 0.55
C LEU A 247 -16.17 11.12 1.35
N ASP A 248 -16.47 11.15 2.63
CA ASP A 248 -15.79 12.05 3.54
C ASP A 248 -14.30 11.73 3.57
N GLN A 249 -13.49 12.77 3.55
CA GLN A 249 -12.03 12.70 3.61
C GLN A 249 -11.57 13.54 4.80
N PRO A 250 -11.61 13.01 6.03
CA PRO A 250 -11.34 13.77 7.23
C PRO A 250 -10.00 14.52 7.18
N LEU A 251 -8.94 13.86 6.73
CA LEU A 251 -7.60 14.46 6.63
C LEU A 251 -7.60 15.71 5.73
N ILE A 252 -8.25 15.65 4.56
CA ILE A 252 -8.33 16.77 3.63
C ILE A 252 -9.25 17.87 4.18
N ARG A 253 -10.43 17.48 4.69
CA ARG A 253 -11.40 18.42 5.27
C ARG A 253 -10.82 19.19 6.44
N LEU A 254 -10.11 18.52 7.35
CA LEU A 254 -9.45 19.16 8.50
C LEU A 254 -8.37 20.15 8.06
N SER A 255 -7.61 19.81 7.02
CA SER A 255 -6.61 20.70 6.43
C SER A 255 -7.27 21.95 5.81
N GLN A 256 -8.33 21.78 5.01
CA GLN A 256 -9.09 22.89 4.42
C GLN A 256 -9.71 23.81 5.49
N GLN A 257 -10.13 23.22 6.60
CA GLN A 257 -10.66 23.97 7.75
C GLN A 257 -9.54 24.59 8.64
N ARG A 258 -8.28 24.43 8.28
CA ARG A 258 -7.11 24.88 9.06
C ARG A 258 -7.05 24.32 10.49
N LYS A 259 -7.71 23.20 10.74
CA LYS A 259 -7.64 22.47 12.01
C LYS A 259 -6.43 21.55 12.10
N LEU A 260 -5.89 21.18 10.94
CA LEU A 260 -4.67 20.38 10.79
C LEU A 260 -3.79 21.05 9.74
N SER A 261 -2.48 21.16 10.02
CA SER A 261 -1.52 21.68 9.04
C SER A 261 -1.23 20.62 7.97
N TRP A 262 -1.52 20.93 6.71
CA TRP A 262 -1.16 20.04 5.59
C TRP A 262 0.34 19.87 5.43
N ASP A 263 1.14 20.88 5.79
CA ASP A 263 2.61 20.79 5.76
C ASP A 263 3.13 19.84 6.83
N GLY A 264 2.39 19.70 7.95
CA GLY A 264 2.70 18.74 9.00
C GLY A 264 2.34 17.29 8.66
N VAL A 265 1.59 17.04 7.59
CA VAL A 265 1.40 15.68 7.07
C VAL A 265 2.67 15.27 6.32
N VAL A 266 3.26 14.14 6.70
CA VAL A 266 4.56 13.69 6.18
C VAL A 266 4.37 12.67 5.07
N GLU A 267 5.04 12.84 3.92
CA GLU A 267 5.11 11.76 2.94
C GLU A 267 6.02 10.64 3.43
N PHE A 268 5.56 9.42 3.28
CA PHE A 268 6.27 8.24 3.80
C PHE A 268 7.67 8.08 3.19
N CYS A 269 7.87 8.53 1.96
CA CYS A 269 9.17 8.54 1.30
C CYS A 269 10.23 9.35 2.07
N ASP A 270 9.85 10.45 2.74
CA ASP A 270 10.78 11.26 3.51
C ASP A 270 11.21 10.56 4.82
N ILE A 271 10.34 9.72 5.38
CA ILE A 271 10.69 8.86 6.52
C ILE A 271 11.64 7.75 6.07
N VAL A 272 11.33 7.05 4.97
CA VAL A 272 12.19 6.00 4.42
C VAL A 272 13.57 6.53 4.02
N ALA A 273 13.63 7.75 3.50
CA ALA A 273 14.87 8.45 3.16
C ALA A 273 15.58 9.08 4.37
N LYS A 274 15.03 8.95 5.59
CA LYS A 274 15.55 9.52 6.84
C LYS A 274 15.66 11.05 6.83
N LYS A 275 14.84 11.73 6.01
CA LYS A 275 14.71 13.20 6.02
C LYS A 275 13.85 13.69 7.18
N VAL A 276 12.89 12.86 7.61
CA VAL A 276 12.02 13.12 8.76
C VAL A 276 12.19 12.00 9.77
N ALA A 277 12.45 12.37 11.02
CA ALA A 277 12.58 11.41 12.11
C ALA A 277 11.20 10.90 12.57
N VAL A 278 11.11 9.62 12.88
CA VAL A 278 9.94 9.02 13.53
C VAL A 278 10.00 9.37 15.02
N PRO A 279 8.92 9.92 15.61
CA PRO A 279 8.89 10.20 17.04
C PRO A 279 8.98 8.90 17.86
N ASP A 280 9.47 9.02 19.10
CA ASP A 280 9.63 7.89 20.04
C ASP A 280 8.28 7.18 20.25
N LEU A 281 8.17 5.95 19.78
CA LEU A 281 6.93 5.18 19.74
C LEU A 281 6.24 5.00 21.09
N PRO A 282 6.93 4.69 22.21
CA PRO A 282 6.24 4.47 23.48
C PRO A 282 5.46 5.68 24.00
N ARG A 283 5.82 6.89 23.53
CA ARG A 283 5.21 8.16 23.99
C ARG A 283 4.29 8.80 22.97
N ASN A 284 4.30 8.32 21.74
CA ASN A 284 3.64 8.96 20.63
C ASN A 284 2.71 8.00 19.91
N SER A 285 1.63 8.54 19.33
CA SER A 285 0.74 7.83 18.43
C SER A 285 1.04 8.20 16.99
N ILE A 286 0.97 7.21 16.10
CA ILE A 286 1.31 7.37 14.68
C ILE A 286 0.12 6.92 13.83
N VAL A 287 -0.20 7.73 12.85
CA VAL A 287 -1.20 7.42 11.83
C VAL A 287 -0.51 7.31 10.48
N PHE A 288 -0.61 6.16 9.86
CA PHE A 288 -0.12 5.89 8.52
C PHE A 288 -1.30 5.58 7.58
N ARG A 289 -1.27 6.17 6.39
CA ARG A 289 -2.22 5.83 5.33
C ARG A 289 -1.51 5.41 4.05
N ASP A 290 -1.85 4.21 3.56
CA ASP A 290 -1.52 3.81 2.19
C ASP A 290 -2.54 4.45 1.23
N SER A 291 -2.16 5.57 0.65
CA SER A 291 -2.94 6.29 -0.37
C SER A 291 -3.01 5.55 -1.71
N GLN A 292 -2.53 4.32 -1.77
CA GLN A 292 -2.50 3.47 -2.97
C GLN A 292 -1.75 4.08 -4.17
N GLY A 293 -0.56 4.62 -3.91
CA GLY A 293 0.32 5.23 -4.92
C GLY A 293 0.58 4.34 -6.13
N GLY A 294 0.35 4.90 -7.32
CA GLY A 294 0.41 4.16 -8.56
C GLY A 294 1.79 3.72 -9.00
N TYR A 295 2.80 4.51 -8.65
CA TYR A 295 4.19 4.19 -8.98
C TYR A 295 4.66 2.86 -8.35
N GLY A 296 4.14 2.47 -7.20
CA GLY A 296 4.50 1.20 -6.58
C GLY A 296 4.10 -0.02 -7.42
N ASP A 297 2.96 0.05 -8.12
CA ASP A 297 2.58 -1.00 -9.08
C ASP A 297 3.58 -1.07 -10.24
N LEU A 298 4.04 0.09 -10.77
CA LEU A 298 5.03 0.16 -11.84
C LEU A 298 6.43 -0.26 -11.38
N THR A 299 6.80 0.07 -10.16
CA THR A 299 8.05 -0.39 -9.55
C THR A 299 8.17 -1.92 -9.57
N LEU A 300 7.11 -2.61 -9.12
CA LEU A 300 7.12 -4.07 -9.13
C LEU A 300 7.08 -4.64 -10.57
N ALA A 301 6.36 -3.98 -11.48
CA ALA A 301 6.36 -4.36 -12.89
C ALA A 301 7.73 -4.16 -13.53
N ALA A 302 8.42 -3.04 -13.26
CA ALA A 302 9.77 -2.78 -13.76
C ALA A 302 10.78 -3.83 -13.25
N TYR A 303 10.72 -4.17 -11.97
CA TYR A 303 11.55 -5.25 -11.42
C TYR A 303 11.23 -6.60 -12.07
N ALA A 304 9.94 -6.93 -12.22
CA ALA A 304 9.53 -8.19 -12.85
C ALA A 304 10.00 -8.29 -14.31
N TYR A 305 9.99 -7.19 -15.05
CA TYR A 305 10.53 -7.13 -16.41
C TYR A 305 12.03 -7.44 -16.45
N GLU A 306 12.83 -6.79 -15.59
CA GLU A 306 14.28 -7.04 -15.56
C GLU A 306 14.60 -8.49 -15.16
N GLU A 307 13.88 -9.01 -14.19
CA GLU A 307 14.07 -10.38 -13.73
C GLU A 307 13.61 -11.42 -14.77
N ALA A 308 12.50 -11.16 -15.46
CA ALA A 308 12.04 -12.00 -16.57
C ALA A 308 13.06 -12.04 -17.71
N LYS A 309 13.58 -10.87 -18.10
CA LYS A 309 14.62 -10.73 -19.11
C LYS A 309 15.89 -11.53 -18.74
N ARG A 310 16.33 -11.39 -17.47
CA ARG A 310 17.48 -12.16 -16.96
C ARG A 310 17.29 -13.68 -16.99
N ARG A 311 16.03 -14.13 -16.84
CA ARG A 311 15.67 -15.57 -16.86
C ARG A 311 15.26 -16.08 -18.23
N GLY A 312 15.23 -15.23 -19.26
CA GLY A 312 14.76 -15.62 -20.59
C GLY A 312 13.26 -15.97 -20.63
N LEU A 313 12.46 -15.31 -19.79
CA LEU A 313 11.00 -15.49 -19.74
C LEU A 313 10.31 -14.50 -20.65
N GLY A 314 9.11 -14.87 -21.10
CA GLY A 314 8.28 -14.05 -21.97
C GLY A 314 8.47 -14.36 -23.44
N GLN A 315 7.66 -13.73 -24.26
CA GLN A 315 7.68 -13.84 -25.70
C GLN A 315 7.99 -12.47 -26.30
N GLU A 316 9.00 -12.40 -27.15
CA GLU A 316 9.26 -11.22 -27.97
C GLU A 316 8.15 -11.03 -29.02
N ILE A 317 7.72 -9.80 -29.22
CA ILE A 317 6.72 -9.48 -30.23
C ILE A 317 7.10 -8.20 -30.96
N SER A 318 7.10 -8.21 -32.29
CA SER A 318 7.15 -7.00 -33.08
C SER A 318 5.78 -6.35 -33.07
N ILE A 319 5.75 -5.04 -32.87
CA ILE A 319 4.55 -4.19 -32.98
C ILE A 319 4.61 -3.29 -34.22
N GLU A 320 5.64 -3.51 -35.06
CA GLU A 320 5.77 -2.84 -36.37
C GLU A 320 5.09 -3.64 -37.48
#